data_8c54f8825085a129dbe626f54f5e8a4c
#
_entry.id   8c54f8825085a129dbe626f54f5e8a4c
#
_cell.length_a   1.000
_cell.length_b   1.000
_cell.length_c   1.000
_cell.angle_alpha   90.00
_cell.angle_beta   90.00
_cell.angle_gamma   90.00
#
_symmetry.space_group_name_H-M   'P 1'
#
loop_
_entity.id
_entity.type
_entity.pdbx_description
1 polymer ?
#
loop_
_entity_poly.entity_id
_entity_poly.type
_entity_poly.pdbx_seq_one_letter_code
_entity_poly.pdbx_strand_id
1 'polypeptide(L)'
;MRLSRHSRSPRRGFTLLELVLALLVMAILAGMIFKTASGSMELSNTVVKRQNEESVQSAFFELLGRRLGALPGNTRLELVSTDAGSHYLSDLTLQNVPLGFSWGGAEKIPKAVKLSTVQRRDGYLDIVLRYYEEEILQDSDNQNANEDLEPFAEVVLLEDVRTFEWRVLDGRTMEWNYDWDLVGRLPLQMELTIALGAEGEFMRQIFWITPKQDPEVMMRQLQQQAQTGQGGGGGGRGDGGGGPQQPIVIPERPKQ
;
A
#
# COMPACT_ATOMS: atom_id res chain seq x y z
N MET A 1 90.39 -45.98 4.42
CA MET A 1 89.00 -46.31 4.11
C MET A 1 88.16 -46.10 5.34
N ARG A 2 87.42 -44.93 5.44
CA ARG A 2 86.57 -44.60 6.63
C ARG A 2 85.15 -44.94 6.29
N LEU A 3 84.59 -45.92 6.96
CA LEU A 3 83.18 -46.30 6.82
C LEU A 3 82.31 -45.34 7.65
N SER A 4 81.53 -44.51 7.00
CA SER A 4 80.52 -43.64 7.62
C SER A 4 79.36 -44.47 8.15
N ARG A 5 79.21 -44.49 9.49
CA ARG A 5 78.07 -45.10 10.17
C ARG A 5 76.90 -44.15 10.05
N HIS A 6 75.91 -44.51 9.21
CA HIS A 6 74.59 -43.85 9.17
C HIS A 6 73.83 -44.20 10.46
N SER A 7 73.68 -43.20 11.32
CA SER A 7 72.80 -43.27 12.46
C SER A 7 71.35 -43.31 12.01
N ARG A 8 70.74 -44.46 12.09
CA ARG A 8 69.26 -44.60 11.93
C ARG A 8 68.58 -44.01 13.14
N SER A 9 67.91 -42.83 12.99
CA SER A 9 67.07 -42.29 14.01
C SER A 9 65.88 -43.27 14.28
N PRO A 10 65.53 -43.50 15.56
CA PRO A 10 64.40 -44.40 15.89
C PRO A 10 63.09 -43.74 15.40
N ARG A 11 62.38 -44.44 14.50
CA ARG A 11 61.04 -44.05 14.11
C ARG A 11 60.12 -44.29 15.33
N ARG A 12 59.75 -43.19 16.00
CA ARG A 12 58.74 -43.22 17.04
C ARG A 12 57.38 -43.45 16.37
N GLY A 13 56.77 -44.59 16.63
CA GLY A 13 55.39 -44.90 16.22
C GLY A 13 54.43 -44.13 17.08
N PHE A 14 53.26 -43.69 16.49
CA PHE A 14 52.17 -43.08 17.26
C PHE A 14 51.60 -44.07 18.26
N THR A 15 51.35 -43.59 19.47
CA THR A 15 50.66 -44.39 20.47
C THR A 15 49.17 -44.38 20.22
N LEU A 16 48.47 -45.48 20.57
CA LEU A 16 47.02 -45.58 20.44
C LEU A 16 46.29 -44.46 21.21
N LEU A 17 46.84 -44.07 22.37
CA LEU A 17 46.34 -42.93 23.16
C LEU A 17 46.40 -41.61 22.42
N GLU A 18 47.48 -41.33 21.71
CA GLU A 18 47.68 -40.10 20.96
C GLU A 18 46.67 -39.98 19.79
N LEU A 19 46.40 -41.10 19.14
CA LEU A 19 45.41 -41.16 18.07
C LEU A 19 43.97 -40.91 18.59
N VAL A 20 43.62 -41.52 19.74
CA VAL A 20 42.31 -41.31 20.36
C VAL A 20 42.15 -39.88 20.81
N LEU A 21 43.20 -39.26 21.42
CA LEU A 21 43.18 -37.87 21.84
C LEU A 21 43.07 -36.93 20.66
N ALA A 22 43.78 -37.17 19.57
CA ALA A 22 43.67 -36.38 18.35
C ALA A 22 42.26 -36.43 17.73
N LEU A 23 41.64 -37.62 17.69
CA LEU A 23 40.27 -37.78 17.22
C LEU A 23 39.26 -37.07 18.13
N LEU A 24 39.42 -37.09 19.44
CA LEU A 24 38.60 -36.39 20.40
C LEU A 24 38.66 -34.87 20.17
N VAL A 25 39.86 -34.33 20.06
CA VAL A 25 40.03 -32.89 19.79
C VAL A 25 39.42 -32.49 18.45
N MET A 26 39.64 -33.31 17.42
CA MET A 26 39.04 -33.09 16.09
C MET A 26 37.51 -33.13 16.11
N ALA A 27 36.92 -34.03 16.87
CA ALA A 27 35.48 -34.11 17.05
C ALA A 27 34.91 -32.87 17.76
N ILE A 28 35.58 -32.38 18.79
CA ILE A 28 35.18 -31.15 19.47
C ILE A 28 35.25 -29.94 18.53
N LEU A 29 36.36 -29.79 17.81
CA LEU A 29 36.51 -28.69 16.82
C LEU A 29 35.46 -28.74 15.72
N ALA A 30 35.22 -29.93 15.15
CA ALA A 30 34.18 -30.11 14.16
C ALA A 30 32.78 -29.75 14.68
N GLY A 31 32.48 -30.16 15.94
CA GLY A 31 31.23 -29.80 16.61
C GLY A 31 31.06 -28.27 16.81
N MET A 32 32.14 -27.58 17.20
CA MET A 32 32.12 -26.12 17.34
C MET A 32 31.89 -25.42 15.98
N ILE A 33 32.59 -25.85 14.93
CA ILE A 33 32.41 -25.30 13.58
C ILE A 33 30.99 -25.51 13.10
N PHE A 34 30.45 -26.71 13.27
CA PHE A 34 29.07 -27.02 12.87
C PHE A 34 28.06 -26.15 13.61
N LYS A 35 28.20 -26.00 14.93
CA LYS A 35 27.32 -25.13 15.74
C LYS A 35 27.37 -23.67 15.29
N THR A 36 28.58 -23.17 15.03
CA THR A 36 28.74 -21.77 14.53
C THR A 36 28.12 -21.59 13.14
N ALA A 37 28.33 -22.56 12.24
CA ALA A 37 27.74 -22.49 10.89
C ALA A 37 26.21 -22.56 10.94
N SER A 38 25.63 -23.47 11.74
CA SER A 38 24.18 -23.58 11.90
C SER A 38 23.57 -22.31 12.50
N GLY A 39 24.17 -21.73 13.53
CA GLY A 39 23.72 -20.48 14.11
C GLY A 39 23.79 -19.29 13.15
N SER A 40 24.84 -19.25 12.30
CA SER A 40 24.96 -18.21 11.26
C SER A 40 23.89 -18.36 10.18
N MET A 41 23.52 -19.58 9.78
CA MET A 41 22.44 -19.82 8.82
C MET A 41 21.07 -19.42 9.37
N GLU A 42 20.79 -19.75 10.63
CA GLU A 42 19.55 -19.37 11.31
C GLU A 42 19.40 -17.87 11.41
N LEU A 43 20.45 -17.17 11.82
CA LEU A 43 20.48 -15.70 11.86
C LEU A 43 20.27 -15.11 10.48
N SER A 44 20.94 -15.64 9.45
CA SER A 44 20.78 -15.17 8.07
C SER A 44 19.33 -15.31 7.60
N ASN A 45 18.70 -16.45 7.85
CA ASN A 45 17.30 -16.68 7.47
C ASN A 45 16.35 -15.72 8.20
N THR A 46 16.60 -15.43 9.48
CA THR A 46 15.81 -14.49 10.26
C THR A 46 15.93 -13.07 9.70
N VAL A 47 17.16 -12.65 9.36
CA VAL A 47 17.40 -11.31 8.78
C VAL A 47 16.71 -11.19 7.41
N VAL A 48 16.86 -12.20 6.54
CA VAL A 48 16.22 -12.19 5.21
C VAL A 48 14.68 -12.15 5.34
N LYS A 49 14.12 -12.92 6.27
CA LYS A 49 12.68 -12.89 6.52
C LYS A 49 12.20 -11.50 6.94
N ARG A 50 12.87 -10.87 7.93
CA ARG A 50 12.54 -9.51 8.37
C ARG A 50 12.66 -8.49 7.24
N GLN A 51 13.74 -8.52 6.48
CA GLN A 51 13.92 -7.62 5.34
C GLN A 51 12.81 -7.78 4.29
N ASN A 52 12.37 -9.02 4.04
CA ASN A 52 11.28 -9.26 3.11
C ASN A 52 9.95 -8.71 3.63
N GLU A 53 9.63 -8.91 4.91
CA GLU A 53 8.45 -8.36 5.57
C GLU A 53 8.43 -6.82 5.52
N GLU A 54 9.54 -6.17 5.87
CA GLU A 54 9.70 -4.71 5.79
C GLU A 54 9.56 -4.19 4.34
N SER A 55 10.10 -4.92 3.36
CA SER A 55 10.01 -4.57 1.95
C SER A 55 8.57 -4.65 1.43
N VAL A 56 7.86 -5.73 1.74
CA VAL A 56 6.45 -5.91 1.37
C VAL A 56 5.59 -4.82 1.99
N GLN A 57 5.80 -4.53 3.25
CA GLN A 57 5.07 -3.49 3.98
C GLN A 57 5.33 -2.10 3.40
N SER A 58 6.59 -1.76 3.11
CA SER A 58 6.95 -0.49 2.48
C SER A 58 6.31 -0.36 1.09
N ALA A 59 6.34 -1.42 0.29
CA ALA A 59 5.71 -1.45 -1.03
C ALA A 59 4.19 -1.27 -0.94
N PHE A 60 3.55 -1.87 0.07
CA PHE A 60 2.13 -1.72 0.32
C PHE A 60 1.75 -0.27 0.68
N PHE A 61 2.48 0.36 1.60
CA PHE A 61 2.24 1.76 1.95
C PHE A 61 2.50 2.71 0.78
N GLU A 62 3.54 2.47 0.01
CA GLU A 62 3.83 3.26 -1.20
C GLU A 62 2.73 3.12 -2.25
N LEU A 63 2.20 1.90 -2.43
CA LEU A 63 1.06 1.64 -3.29
C LEU A 63 -0.16 2.46 -2.85
N LEU A 64 -0.54 2.35 -1.57
CA LEU A 64 -1.67 3.09 -1.01
C LEU A 64 -1.46 4.60 -1.13
N GLY A 65 -0.30 5.11 -0.76
CA GLY A 65 0.01 6.54 -0.83
C GLY A 65 -0.12 7.10 -2.23
N ARG A 66 0.40 6.40 -3.23
CA ARG A 66 0.27 6.78 -4.63
C ARG A 66 -1.18 6.75 -5.11
N ARG A 67 -1.95 5.74 -4.71
CA ARG A 67 -3.34 5.57 -5.16
C ARG A 67 -4.29 6.53 -4.49
N LEU A 68 -4.24 6.66 -3.17
CA LEU A 68 -5.09 7.57 -2.41
C LEU A 68 -4.78 9.05 -2.75
N GLY A 69 -3.52 9.42 -2.94
CA GLY A 69 -3.14 10.77 -3.38
C GLY A 69 -3.53 11.10 -4.82
N ALA A 70 -3.78 10.09 -5.65
CA ALA A 70 -4.14 10.26 -7.06
C ALA A 70 -5.64 10.11 -7.36
N LEU A 71 -6.49 9.97 -6.34
CA LEU A 71 -7.93 9.78 -6.53
C LEU A 71 -8.55 10.88 -7.40
N PRO A 72 -9.36 10.55 -8.42
CA PRO A 72 -10.14 11.52 -9.18
C PRO A 72 -11.19 12.23 -8.31
N GLY A 73 -11.66 13.39 -8.73
CA GLY A 73 -12.66 14.16 -7.98
C GLY A 73 -14.05 13.52 -7.93
N ASN A 74 -14.35 12.60 -8.85
CA ASN A 74 -15.60 11.81 -8.90
C ASN A 74 -15.46 10.44 -8.22
N THR A 75 -14.37 10.19 -7.49
CA THR A 75 -14.23 8.96 -6.70
C THR A 75 -15.28 8.92 -5.61
N ARG A 76 -15.89 7.76 -5.45
CA ARG A 76 -16.79 7.45 -4.33
C ARG A 76 -16.05 6.52 -3.38
N LEU A 77 -16.13 6.81 -2.10
CA LEU A 77 -15.44 6.10 -1.04
C LEU A 77 -16.44 5.75 0.05
N GLU A 78 -16.42 4.50 0.47
CA GLU A 78 -17.13 4.00 1.64
C GLU A 78 -16.14 3.23 2.51
N LEU A 79 -16.21 3.43 3.80
CA LEU A 79 -15.47 2.66 4.81
C LEU A 79 -16.46 2.10 5.81
N VAL A 80 -16.49 0.78 5.91
CA VAL A 80 -17.30 0.06 6.87
C VAL A 80 -16.38 -0.69 7.82
N SER A 81 -16.53 -0.47 9.13
CA SER A 81 -15.75 -1.16 10.14
C SER A 81 -16.66 -2.02 11.00
N THR A 82 -16.30 -3.30 11.15
CA THR A 82 -17.01 -4.24 12.00
C THR A 82 -16.18 -4.55 13.23
N ASP A 83 -16.74 -4.34 14.41
CA ASP A 83 -16.08 -4.67 15.67
C ASP A 83 -16.05 -6.20 15.86
N ALA A 84 -14.84 -6.77 15.84
CA ALA A 84 -14.58 -8.18 16.12
C ALA A 84 -14.14 -8.43 17.58
N GLY A 85 -14.30 -7.43 18.46
CA GLY A 85 -14.02 -7.49 19.90
C GLY A 85 -12.58 -7.16 20.28
N SER A 86 -11.57 -7.64 19.59
CA SER A 86 -10.15 -7.32 19.84
C SER A 86 -9.54 -6.39 18.81
N HIS A 87 -10.17 -6.25 17.65
CA HIS A 87 -9.77 -5.42 16.52
C HIS A 87 -10.97 -5.13 15.62
N TYR A 88 -10.82 -4.14 14.75
CA TYR A 88 -11.82 -3.84 13.74
C TYR A 88 -11.48 -4.56 12.43
N LEU A 89 -12.50 -5.12 11.79
CA LEU A 89 -12.43 -5.59 10.42
C LEU A 89 -12.89 -4.44 9.53
N SER A 90 -12.03 -3.98 8.64
CA SER A 90 -12.31 -2.80 7.82
C SER A 90 -12.46 -3.19 6.36
N ASP A 91 -13.55 -2.76 5.77
CA ASP A 91 -13.86 -2.86 4.34
C ASP A 91 -13.81 -1.46 3.73
N LEU A 92 -12.82 -1.20 2.90
CA LEU A 92 -12.67 0.05 2.16
C LEU A 92 -13.08 -0.15 0.71
N THR A 93 -14.21 0.43 0.32
CA THR A 93 -14.73 0.40 -1.04
C THR A 93 -14.41 1.69 -1.76
N LEU A 94 -13.87 1.58 -2.97
CA LEU A 94 -13.55 2.69 -3.86
C LEU A 94 -14.18 2.46 -5.23
N GLN A 95 -14.92 3.45 -5.72
CA GLN A 95 -15.57 3.42 -7.03
C GLN A 95 -15.13 4.61 -7.87
N ASN A 96 -15.12 4.46 -9.18
CA ASN A 96 -14.61 5.44 -10.14
C ASN A 96 -13.11 5.74 -9.96
N VAL A 97 -12.34 4.71 -9.61
CA VAL A 97 -10.90 4.82 -9.42
C VAL A 97 -10.20 4.08 -10.55
N PRO A 98 -9.28 4.73 -11.27
CA PRO A 98 -8.37 4.04 -12.17
C PRO A 98 -7.31 3.31 -11.34
N LEU A 99 -7.71 2.29 -10.60
CA LEU A 99 -6.78 1.34 -10.01
C LEU A 99 -6.33 0.43 -11.14
N GLY A 100 -5.50 0.95 -12.02
CA GLY A 100 -4.80 0.17 -13.02
C GLY A 100 -3.80 -0.78 -12.37
N PHE A 101 -4.29 -1.78 -11.67
CA PHE A 101 -3.63 -3.04 -11.64
C PHE A 101 -3.93 -3.68 -13.00
N SER A 102 -3.11 -3.41 -13.99
CA SER A 102 -3.06 -4.26 -15.16
C SER A 102 -2.47 -5.60 -14.67
N TRP A 103 -3.35 -6.45 -14.20
CA TRP A 103 -3.06 -7.87 -14.14
C TRP A 103 -2.79 -8.30 -15.57
N GLY A 104 -1.60 -8.80 -15.84
CA GLY A 104 -1.18 -9.13 -17.20
C GLY A 104 -2.25 -9.88 -17.98
N GLY A 105 -2.82 -9.23 -19.01
CA GLY A 105 -3.80 -9.80 -19.89
C GLY A 105 -5.27 -9.72 -19.47
N ALA A 106 -5.64 -9.09 -18.34
CA ALA A 106 -7.03 -8.86 -18.01
C ALA A 106 -7.62 -7.74 -18.86
N GLU A 107 -8.52 -8.09 -19.76
CA GLU A 107 -9.25 -7.13 -20.63
C GLU A 107 -10.31 -6.31 -19.88
N LYS A 108 -10.52 -6.59 -18.57
CA LYS A 108 -11.58 -5.98 -17.78
C LYS A 108 -11.03 -4.83 -16.94
N ILE A 109 -11.67 -3.66 -17.08
CA ILE A 109 -11.38 -2.47 -16.26
C ILE A 109 -12.35 -2.49 -15.08
N PRO A 110 -11.87 -2.57 -13.84
CA PRO A 110 -12.76 -2.53 -12.68
C PRO A 110 -13.41 -1.16 -12.54
N LYS A 111 -14.72 -1.12 -12.30
CA LYS A 111 -15.46 0.08 -11.94
C LYS A 111 -15.39 0.35 -10.45
N ALA A 112 -15.32 -0.71 -9.65
CA ALA A 112 -15.15 -0.62 -8.21
C ALA A 112 -14.10 -1.61 -7.70
N VAL A 113 -13.47 -1.27 -6.60
CA VAL A 113 -12.53 -2.12 -5.87
C VAL A 113 -12.84 -2.07 -4.39
N LYS A 114 -12.70 -3.21 -3.73
CA LYS A 114 -12.92 -3.35 -2.29
C LYS A 114 -11.67 -3.95 -1.64
N LEU A 115 -11.10 -3.22 -0.71
CA LEU A 115 -10.01 -3.69 0.14
C LEU A 115 -10.64 -4.20 1.44
N SER A 116 -10.61 -5.50 1.64
CA SER A 116 -11.29 -6.18 2.74
C SER A 116 -10.32 -6.85 3.67
N THR A 117 -10.68 -6.91 4.95
CA THR A 117 -10.01 -7.76 5.94
C THR A 117 -10.74 -9.09 6.06
N VAL A 118 -10.03 -10.19 5.79
CA VAL A 118 -10.56 -11.54 5.90
C VAL A 118 -9.91 -12.23 7.11
N GLN A 119 -10.72 -12.55 8.12
CA GLN A 119 -10.23 -13.21 9.32
C GLN A 119 -9.99 -14.71 9.05
N ARG A 120 -8.79 -15.17 9.37
CA ARG A 120 -8.41 -16.59 9.31
C ARG A 120 -8.74 -17.31 10.61
N ARG A 121 -8.76 -18.64 10.56
CA ARG A 121 -9.04 -19.49 11.73
C ARG A 121 -7.98 -19.42 12.83
N ASP A 122 -6.77 -19.02 12.49
CA ASP A 122 -5.64 -18.83 13.41
C ASP A 122 -5.64 -17.46 14.12
N GLY A 123 -6.64 -16.61 13.79
CA GLY A 123 -6.80 -15.27 14.37
C GLY A 123 -6.05 -14.16 13.64
N TYR A 124 -5.26 -14.49 12.61
CA TYR A 124 -4.65 -13.51 11.72
C TYR A 124 -5.63 -13.04 10.65
N LEU A 125 -5.29 -11.93 10.02
CA LEU A 125 -6.05 -11.32 8.94
C LEU A 125 -5.28 -11.43 7.64
N ASP A 126 -6.00 -11.69 6.55
CA ASP A 126 -5.51 -11.52 5.20
C ASP A 126 -6.14 -10.25 4.61
N ILE A 127 -5.33 -9.41 4.00
CA ILE A 127 -5.79 -8.18 3.36
C ILE A 127 -5.97 -8.46 1.88
N VAL A 128 -7.20 -8.41 1.45
CA VAL A 128 -7.62 -8.87 0.14
C VAL A 128 -8.19 -7.71 -0.67
N LEU A 129 -7.72 -7.55 -1.90
CA LEU A 129 -8.23 -6.58 -2.86
C LEU A 129 -9.13 -7.31 -3.86
N ARG A 130 -10.40 -6.92 -3.92
CA ARG A 130 -11.43 -7.46 -4.80
C ARG A 130 -11.77 -6.46 -5.89
N TYR A 131 -11.96 -6.97 -7.10
CA TYR A 131 -12.26 -6.17 -8.29
C TYR A 131 -13.65 -6.48 -8.79
N TYR A 132 -14.44 -5.42 -9.05
CA TYR A 132 -15.81 -5.52 -9.53
C TYR A 132 -15.95 -4.87 -10.91
N GLU A 133 -16.64 -5.55 -11.82
CA GLU A 133 -16.90 -5.06 -13.17
C GLU A 133 -17.99 -3.98 -13.19
N GLU A 134 -18.85 -4.00 -12.18
CA GLU A 134 -19.96 -3.05 -12.02
C GLU A 134 -19.76 -2.16 -10.78
N GLU A 135 -20.59 -1.15 -10.69
CA GLU A 135 -20.66 -0.26 -9.54
C GLU A 135 -21.35 -0.98 -8.37
N ILE A 136 -20.77 -0.92 -7.18
CA ILE A 136 -21.29 -1.60 -5.98
C ILE A 136 -21.80 -0.63 -4.92
N LEU A 137 -21.37 0.64 -4.95
CA LEU A 137 -21.87 1.65 -4.03
C LEU A 137 -23.19 2.22 -4.53
N GLN A 138 -24.18 2.21 -3.67
CA GLN A 138 -25.47 2.87 -3.93
C GLN A 138 -25.29 4.38 -3.82
N ASP A 139 -25.91 5.09 -4.76
CA ASP A 139 -25.93 6.54 -4.78
C ASP A 139 -27.31 7.04 -5.28
N SER A 140 -27.56 8.35 -5.15
CA SER A 140 -28.74 9.01 -5.68
C SER A 140 -28.96 8.74 -7.18
N ASP A 141 -27.89 8.55 -7.92
CA ASP A 141 -27.89 8.31 -9.35
C ASP A 141 -27.91 6.82 -9.73
N ASN A 142 -27.51 5.92 -8.80
CA ASN A 142 -27.47 4.47 -9.02
C ASN A 142 -28.15 3.72 -7.86
N GLN A 143 -29.49 3.70 -7.88
CA GLN A 143 -30.30 2.99 -6.87
C GLN A 143 -30.28 1.45 -7.04
N ASN A 144 -29.72 0.96 -8.14
CA ASN A 144 -29.65 -0.47 -8.48
C ASN A 144 -28.27 -1.08 -8.22
N ALA A 145 -27.38 -0.40 -7.50
CA ALA A 145 -26.09 -0.99 -7.13
C ALA A 145 -26.34 -2.25 -6.29
N ASN A 146 -25.68 -3.31 -6.65
CA ASN A 146 -25.87 -4.63 -6.05
C ASN A 146 -24.66 -4.95 -5.16
N GLU A 147 -24.85 -4.92 -3.86
CA GLU A 147 -23.82 -5.22 -2.87
C GLU A 147 -23.40 -6.71 -2.87
N ASP A 148 -24.28 -7.58 -3.41
CA ASP A 148 -24.04 -9.03 -3.48
C ASP A 148 -23.30 -9.47 -4.75
N LEU A 149 -22.73 -8.54 -5.53
CA LEU A 149 -21.97 -8.88 -6.72
C LEU A 149 -20.71 -9.67 -6.38
N GLU A 150 -20.48 -10.75 -7.11
CA GLU A 150 -19.23 -11.49 -7.00
C GLU A 150 -18.07 -10.73 -7.68
N PRO A 151 -16.91 -10.64 -7.04
CA PRO A 151 -15.74 -10.03 -7.65
C PRO A 151 -15.25 -10.90 -8.82
N PHE A 152 -14.88 -10.28 -9.94
CA PHE A 152 -14.30 -11.02 -11.06
C PHE A 152 -12.82 -11.39 -10.85
N ALA A 153 -12.14 -10.76 -9.92
CA ALA A 153 -10.78 -11.08 -9.52
C ALA A 153 -10.53 -10.69 -8.05
N GLU A 154 -9.68 -11.47 -7.41
CA GLU A 154 -9.26 -11.26 -6.02
C GLU A 154 -7.76 -11.43 -5.90
N VAL A 155 -7.11 -10.56 -5.13
CA VAL A 155 -5.67 -10.57 -4.88
C VAL A 155 -5.41 -10.39 -3.40
N VAL A 156 -4.68 -11.32 -2.80
CA VAL A 156 -4.17 -11.16 -1.43
C VAL A 156 -2.95 -10.23 -1.48
N LEU A 157 -3.03 -9.09 -0.82
CA LEU A 157 -1.95 -8.10 -0.76
C LEU A 157 -1.01 -8.33 0.41
N LEU A 158 -1.56 -8.71 1.56
CA LEU A 158 -0.81 -9.00 2.78
C LEU A 158 -1.41 -10.21 3.48
N GLU A 159 -0.55 -11.06 4.00
CA GLU A 159 -0.90 -12.21 4.84
C GLU A 159 -0.34 -12.02 6.24
N ASP A 160 -0.83 -12.80 7.20
CA ASP A 160 -0.37 -12.83 8.59
C ASP A 160 -0.44 -11.45 9.29
N VAL A 161 -1.47 -10.67 8.98
CA VAL A 161 -1.72 -9.36 9.59
C VAL A 161 -2.44 -9.57 10.93
N ARG A 162 -1.92 -8.95 12.00
CA ARG A 162 -2.54 -9.02 13.33
C ARG A 162 -3.57 -7.93 13.53
N THR A 163 -3.31 -6.74 13.02
CA THR A 163 -4.17 -5.56 13.13
C THR A 163 -4.16 -4.81 11.82
N PHE A 164 -5.33 -4.42 11.36
CA PHE A 164 -5.51 -3.62 10.15
C PHE A 164 -6.75 -2.74 10.33
N GLU A 165 -6.54 -1.52 10.76
CA GLU A 165 -7.61 -0.61 11.13
C GLU A 165 -7.50 0.69 10.35
N TRP A 166 -8.59 1.06 9.69
CA TRP A 166 -8.73 2.34 9.05
C TRP A 166 -9.51 3.32 9.91
N ARG A 167 -9.12 4.57 9.84
CA ARG A 167 -9.96 5.69 10.25
C ARG A 167 -9.80 6.86 9.30
N VAL A 168 -10.82 7.67 9.20
CA VAL A 168 -10.90 8.79 8.26
C VAL A 168 -11.15 10.09 9.01
N LEU A 169 -10.55 11.18 8.54
CA LEU A 169 -10.75 12.52 9.07
C LEU A 169 -11.78 13.25 8.21
N ASP A 170 -12.90 13.62 8.82
CA ASP A 170 -13.87 14.51 8.17
C ASP A 170 -13.31 15.94 8.12
N GLY A 171 -13.11 16.47 6.92
CA GLY A 171 -12.62 17.85 6.73
C GLY A 171 -13.59 18.97 7.15
N ARG A 172 -14.85 18.64 7.51
CA ARG A 172 -15.84 19.62 8.00
C ARG A 172 -15.88 19.69 9.52
N THR A 173 -15.96 18.50 10.16
CA THR A 173 -16.07 18.41 11.62
C THR A 173 -14.71 18.36 12.29
N MET A 174 -13.65 17.99 11.55
CA MET A 174 -12.30 17.70 12.05
C MET A 174 -12.27 16.54 13.05
N GLU A 175 -13.19 15.61 12.90
CA GLU A 175 -13.32 14.41 13.74
C GLU A 175 -12.83 13.18 12.99
N TRP A 176 -12.22 12.25 13.72
CA TRP A 176 -11.80 10.96 13.22
C TRP A 176 -12.91 9.93 13.41
N ASN A 177 -13.29 9.24 12.32
CA ASN A 177 -14.33 8.23 12.29
C ASN A 177 -13.77 6.90 11.78
N TYR A 178 -14.29 5.79 12.30
CA TYR A 178 -13.97 4.44 11.81
C TYR A 178 -14.86 4.02 10.64
N ASP A 179 -15.96 4.70 10.43
CA ASP A 179 -16.90 4.48 9.33
C ASP A 179 -17.01 5.74 8.48
N TRP A 180 -17.30 5.55 7.19
CA TRP A 180 -17.54 6.63 6.24
C TRP A 180 -18.60 6.21 5.23
N ASP A 181 -19.79 6.74 5.39
CA ASP A 181 -20.96 6.50 4.54
C ASP A 181 -21.27 7.64 3.56
N LEU A 182 -20.47 8.72 3.60
CA LEU A 182 -20.65 9.89 2.76
C LEU A 182 -20.06 9.65 1.37
N VAL A 183 -20.68 8.75 0.60
CA VAL A 183 -20.18 8.21 -0.67
C VAL A 183 -19.81 9.31 -1.70
N GLY A 184 -20.56 10.42 -1.73
CA GLY A 184 -20.31 11.55 -2.63
C GLY A 184 -19.25 12.55 -2.15
N ARG A 185 -18.58 12.30 -1.03
CA ARG A 185 -17.58 13.18 -0.44
C ARG A 185 -16.36 12.40 0.03
N LEU A 186 -15.18 12.84 -0.36
CA LEU A 186 -13.94 12.24 0.12
C LEU A 186 -13.56 12.80 1.49
N PRO A 187 -12.98 11.98 2.39
CA PRO A 187 -12.40 12.46 3.63
C PRO A 187 -11.14 13.29 3.35
N LEU A 188 -10.74 14.12 4.31
CA LEU A 188 -9.52 14.94 4.20
C LEU A 188 -8.25 14.10 4.33
N GLN A 189 -8.27 13.14 5.25
CA GLN A 189 -7.18 12.22 5.51
C GLN A 189 -7.72 10.82 5.79
N MET A 190 -6.90 9.83 5.50
CA MET A 190 -7.10 8.45 5.93
C MET A 190 -5.90 8.01 6.74
N GLU A 191 -6.11 7.37 7.86
CA GLU A 191 -5.08 6.78 8.68
C GLU A 191 -5.25 5.27 8.71
N LEU A 192 -4.15 4.57 8.45
CA LEU A 192 -4.06 3.13 8.58
C LEU A 192 -3.14 2.77 9.73
N THR A 193 -3.65 1.95 10.64
CA THR A 193 -2.86 1.29 11.69
C THR A 193 -2.72 -0.18 11.33
N ILE A 194 -1.48 -0.67 11.23
CA ILE A 194 -1.17 -2.05 10.86
C ILE A 194 -0.13 -2.65 11.79
N ALA A 195 -0.26 -3.96 12.06
CA ALA A 195 0.75 -4.79 12.71
C ALA A 195 0.85 -6.13 11.99
N LEU A 196 2.06 -6.52 11.58
CA LEU A 196 2.33 -7.78 10.88
C LEU A 196 2.90 -8.82 11.82
N GLY A 197 2.50 -10.07 11.66
CA GLY A 197 3.00 -11.21 12.44
C GLY A 197 2.71 -11.12 13.94
N ALA A 198 3.20 -12.09 14.70
CA ALA A 198 2.95 -12.18 16.14
C ALA A 198 3.63 -11.09 16.99
N GLU A 199 4.82 -10.67 16.57
CA GLU A 199 5.67 -9.70 17.29
C GLU A 199 5.78 -8.35 16.57
N GLY A 200 4.97 -8.13 15.51
CA GLY A 200 5.01 -6.91 14.72
C GLY A 200 4.67 -5.68 15.53
N GLU A 201 5.47 -4.63 15.39
CA GLU A 201 5.18 -3.32 15.98
C GLU A 201 3.98 -2.69 15.26
N PHE A 202 3.22 -1.89 16.01
CA PHE A 202 2.15 -1.09 15.43
C PHE A 202 2.75 0.04 14.59
N MET A 203 2.44 0.03 13.32
CA MET A 203 2.79 1.12 12.42
C MET A 203 1.54 1.90 12.04
N ARG A 204 1.69 3.20 12.01
CA ARG A 204 0.62 4.14 11.68
C ARG A 204 1.07 4.99 10.50
N GLN A 205 0.24 5.03 9.46
CA GLN A 205 0.48 5.84 8.27
C GLN A 205 -0.73 6.71 7.96
N ILE A 206 -0.48 7.99 7.71
CA ILE A 206 -1.51 8.95 7.31
C ILE A 206 -1.37 9.25 5.83
N PHE A 207 -2.48 9.18 5.11
CA PHE A 207 -2.60 9.50 3.70
C PHE A 207 -3.47 10.76 3.53
N TRP A 208 -2.92 11.73 2.82
CA TRP A 208 -3.67 12.92 2.46
C TRP A 208 -4.44 12.66 1.18
N ILE A 209 -5.74 12.96 1.20
CA ILE A 209 -6.58 12.91 0.01
C ILE A 209 -6.69 14.33 -0.52
N THR A 210 -6.04 14.58 -1.65
CA THR A 210 -6.07 15.91 -2.27
C THR A 210 -7.46 16.16 -2.86
N PRO A 211 -8.21 17.17 -2.40
CA PRO A 211 -9.50 17.49 -2.96
C PRO A 211 -9.33 17.92 -4.43
N LYS A 212 -10.02 17.23 -5.32
CA LYS A 212 -10.06 17.53 -6.75
C LYS A 212 -11.49 17.87 -7.14
N GLN A 213 -11.63 18.75 -8.10
CA GLN A 213 -12.96 19.01 -8.68
C GLN A 213 -13.41 17.79 -9.48
N ASP A 214 -14.71 17.49 -9.39
CA ASP A 214 -15.33 16.50 -10.22
C ASP A 214 -15.22 16.92 -11.70
N PRO A 215 -14.64 16.07 -12.57
CA PRO A 215 -14.50 16.38 -13.98
C PRO A 215 -15.82 16.69 -14.68
N GLU A 216 -16.92 16.04 -14.29
CA GLU A 216 -18.24 16.28 -14.88
C GLU A 216 -18.80 17.65 -14.52
N VAL A 217 -18.63 18.06 -13.26
CA VAL A 217 -19.03 19.40 -12.82
C VAL A 217 -18.24 20.48 -13.55
N MET A 218 -16.94 20.25 -13.73
CA MET A 218 -16.06 21.17 -14.49
C MET A 218 -16.51 21.26 -15.96
N MET A 219 -16.80 20.13 -16.59
CA MET A 219 -17.28 20.08 -17.97
C MET A 219 -18.63 20.81 -18.12
N ARG A 220 -19.58 20.62 -17.21
CA ARG A 220 -20.86 21.35 -17.21
C ARG A 220 -20.66 22.85 -17.05
N GLN A 221 -19.76 23.28 -16.14
CA GLN A 221 -19.46 24.70 -15.97
C GLN A 221 -18.85 25.31 -17.23
N LEU A 222 -17.91 24.61 -17.88
CA LEU A 222 -17.32 25.06 -19.15
C LEU A 222 -18.37 25.15 -20.27
N GLN A 223 -19.28 24.21 -20.38
CA GLN A 223 -20.37 24.24 -21.35
C GLN A 223 -21.33 25.39 -21.09
N GLN A 224 -21.68 25.68 -19.84
CA GLN A 224 -22.52 26.82 -19.48
C GLN A 224 -21.84 28.16 -19.80
N GLN A 225 -20.54 28.28 -19.51
CA GLN A 225 -19.77 29.47 -19.86
C GLN A 225 -19.68 29.67 -21.39
N ALA A 226 -19.50 28.60 -22.15
CA ALA A 226 -19.49 28.66 -23.62
C ALA A 226 -20.84 29.10 -24.20
N GLN A 227 -21.94 28.66 -23.59
CA GLN A 227 -23.30 29.06 -24.02
C GLN A 227 -23.64 30.52 -23.66
N THR A 228 -23.20 31.00 -22.49
CA THR A 228 -23.40 32.39 -22.09
C THR A 228 -22.51 33.38 -22.86
N GLY A 229 -21.31 32.94 -23.29
CA GLY A 229 -20.40 33.73 -24.12
C GLY A 229 -20.86 33.95 -25.57
N GLN A 230 -21.76 33.12 -26.09
CA GLN A 230 -22.21 33.12 -27.48
C GLN A 230 -23.57 33.86 -27.67
N GLY A 231 -24.20 34.33 -26.56
CA GLY A 231 -25.47 35.05 -26.58
C GLY A 231 -25.37 36.58 -26.71
N GLY A 232 -24.18 37.13 -26.85
CA GLY A 232 -23.93 38.61 -26.85
C GLY A 232 -23.66 39.22 -28.21
N GLY A 233 -24.09 38.61 -29.34
CA GLY A 233 -23.81 39.09 -30.67
C GLY A 233 -25.06 39.25 -31.53
N GLY A 234 -26.01 40.14 -31.17
CA GLY A 234 -27.19 40.41 -31.98
C GLY A 234 -27.88 41.74 -31.71
N GLY A 235 -27.48 42.78 -32.43
CA GLY A 235 -28.36 43.90 -32.76
C GLY A 235 -28.43 45.08 -31.78
N GLY A 236 -27.66 46.13 -32.01
CA GLY A 236 -27.85 47.42 -31.39
C GLY A 236 -26.89 48.45 -31.98
N ARG A 237 -27.28 49.11 -33.07
CA ARG A 237 -26.66 50.35 -33.55
C ARG A 237 -26.85 51.43 -32.48
N GLY A 238 -25.82 51.98 -31.95
CA GLY A 238 -25.86 53.09 -30.99
C GLY A 238 -24.45 53.67 -30.76
N ASP A 239 -24.20 54.73 -31.39
CA ASP A 239 -23.18 55.75 -31.39
C ASP A 239 -22.51 56.04 -30.01
N GLY A 240 -21.19 56.32 -30.04
CA GLY A 240 -20.48 57.25 -29.20
C GLY A 240 -19.88 56.78 -27.87
N GLY A 241 -18.57 56.85 -27.78
CA GLY A 241 -17.87 56.97 -26.50
C GLY A 241 -16.65 56.07 -26.31
N GLY A 242 -15.49 56.48 -26.83
CA GLY A 242 -14.21 55.85 -26.52
C GLY A 242 -13.80 56.01 -25.08
N GLY A 243 -13.66 54.93 -24.34
CA GLY A 243 -12.97 54.84 -23.06
C GLY A 243 -11.73 53.98 -23.20
N PRO A 244 -10.56 54.38 -22.64
CA PRO A 244 -9.32 53.67 -22.85
C PRO A 244 -9.31 52.31 -22.10
N GLN A 245 -9.00 51.26 -22.84
CA GLN A 245 -8.74 49.94 -22.30
C GLN A 245 -7.49 50.00 -21.41
N GLN A 246 -7.64 49.71 -20.14
CA GLN A 246 -6.51 49.51 -19.24
C GLN A 246 -5.82 48.20 -19.58
N PRO A 247 -4.49 48.18 -19.75
CA PRO A 247 -3.74 46.94 -19.98
C PRO A 247 -3.73 46.06 -18.74
N ILE A 248 -3.95 44.75 -18.94
CA ILE A 248 -3.83 43.74 -17.90
C ILE A 248 -2.37 43.71 -17.44
N VAL A 249 -2.12 44.13 -16.21
CA VAL A 249 -0.81 44.02 -15.56
C VAL A 249 -0.64 42.58 -15.06
N ILE A 250 0.25 41.82 -15.71
CA ILE A 250 0.69 40.53 -15.25
C ILE A 250 1.75 40.75 -14.16
N PRO A 251 1.58 40.27 -12.92
CA PRO A 251 2.59 40.45 -11.90
C PRO A 251 3.84 39.64 -12.24
N GLU A 252 5.00 40.31 -12.28
CA GLU A 252 6.30 39.63 -12.44
C GLU A 252 6.63 38.80 -11.22
N ARG A 253 7.19 37.58 -11.50
CA ARG A 253 7.72 36.68 -10.45
C ARG A 253 8.93 37.35 -9.78
N PRO A 254 9.02 37.32 -8.44
CA PRO A 254 10.24 37.71 -7.76
C PRO A 254 11.39 36.77 -8.12
N LYS A 255 12.51 37.32 -8.52
CA LYS A 255 13.78 36.64 -8.73
C LYS A 255 14.35 36.29 -7.35
N GLN A 256 14.57 35.01 -7.09
CA GLN A 256 15.49 34.52 -6.06
C GLN A 256 16.86 34.28 -6.68
#